data_e82651d55dfbd629380938bf96129385
#
_entry.id   e82651d55dfbd629380938bf96129385
#
_cell.length_a   1.000
_cell.length_b   1.000
_cell.length_c   1.000
_cell.angle_alpha   90.00
_cell.angle_beta   90.00
_cell.angle_gamma   90.00
#
_symmetry.space_group_name_H-M   'P 1'
#
loop_
_entity.id
_entity.type
_entity.pdbx_description
1 polymer ?
#
loop_
_entity_poly.entity_id
_entity_poly.type
_entity_poly.pdbx_seq_one_letter_code
_entity_poly.pdbx_strand_id
1 'polypeptide(L)'
;MRASLRVRDELAVRVQQALMLPTKKEAGHIVDAVIGSLEATLLNNLGTDGFTLKLGSFGKFSVRHKPGILRRIPFTGETVLTKDRRTVRFVSLGSLRQHERVIVK
;
A
#
# COMPACT_ATOMS: atom_id res chain seq x y z
N MET A 1 -18.87 13.99 4.69
CA MET A 1 -19.25 12.65 4.26
C MET A 1 -18.05 11.79 3.95
N ARG A 2 -18.14 10.57 4.30
CA ARG A 2 -17.02 9.65 4.08
C ARG A 2 -17.23 8.84 2.82
N ALA A 3 -16.17 8.64 2.10
CA ALA A 3 -16.16 7.81 0.91
C ALA A 3 -15.39 6.51 1.13
N SER A 4 -15.40 6.05 2.38
CA SER A 4 -14.69 4.84 2.74
C SER A 4 -15.53 3.63 2.36
N LEU A 5 -15.06 2.83 1.44
CA LEU A 5 -15.74 1.63 0.99
C LEU A 5 -15.06 0.40 1.54
N ARG A 6 -15.80 -0.67 1.63
CA ARG A 6 -15.18 -1.96 1.92
C ARG A 6 -14.53 -2.45 0.66
N VAL A 7 -13.27 -2.17 0.54
CA VAL A 7 -12.50 -2.43 -0.68
C VAL A 7 -12.65 -3.87 -1.14
N ARG A 8 -12.61 -4.82 -0.19
CA ARG A 8 -12.73 -6.23 -0.53
C ARG A 8 -14.04 -6.54 -1.23
N ASP A 9 -15.15 -6.01 -0.72
CA ASP A 9 -16.47 -6.29 -1.31
C ASP A 9 -16.58 -5.67 -2.69
N GLU A 10 -16.12 -4.46 -2.84
CA GLU A 10 -16.15 -3.77 -4.12
C GLU A 10 -15.29 -4.51 -5.14
N LEU A 11 -14.09 -4.89 -4.76
CA LEU A 11 -13.21 -5.63 -5.65
C LEU A 11 -13.79 -7.00 -6.01
N ALA A 12 -14.43 -7.66 -5.06
CA ALA A 12 -15.04 -8.96 -5.33
C ALA A 12 -16.14 -8.85 -6.40
N VAL A 13 -16.96 -7.80 -6.33
CA VAL A 13 -17.98 -7.59 -7.36
C VAL A 13 -17.34 -7.37 -8.73
N ARG A 14 -16.31 -6.55 -8.80
CA ARG A 14 -15.64 -6.25 -10.06
C ARG A 14 -14.93 -7.47 -10.64
N VAL A 15 -14.29 -8.27 -9.77
CA VAL A 15 -13.62 -9.50 -10.20
C VAL A 15 -14.64 -10.50 -10.71
N GLN A 16 -15.78 -10.64 -9.99
CA GLN A 16 -16.83 -11.53 -10.43
C GLN A 16 -17.29 -11.18 -11.84
N GLN A 17 -17.52 -9.90 -12.10
CA GLN A 17 -17.94 -9.44 -13.41
C GLN A 17 -16.86 -9.63 -14.47
N ALA A 18 -15.62 -9.26 -14.14
CA ALA A 18 -14.51 -9.33 -15.09
C ALA A 18 -14.20 -10.74 -15.52
N LEU A 19 -14.28 -11.69 -14.60
CA LEU A 19 -13.96 -13.09 -14.88
C LEU A 19 -15.19 -13.95 -15.13
N MET A 20 -16.36 -13.34 -15.07
CA MET A 20 -17.64 -14.04 -15.30
C MET A 20 -17.80 -15.22 -14.37
N LEU A 21 -17.49 -15.00 -13.08
CA LEU A 21 -17.58 -16.06 -12.08
C LEU A 21 -19.01 -16.25 -11.63
N PRO A 22 -19.39 -17.48 -11.28
CA PRO A 22 -20.76 -17.76 -10.89
C PRO A 22 -21.16 -17.17 -9.54
N THR A 23 -20.20 -16.98 -8.64
CA THR A 23 -20.53 -16.46 -7.32
C THR A 23 -19.56 -15.37 -6.88
N LYS A 24 -20.09 -14.47 -6.05
CA LYS A 24 -19.27 -13.44 -5.41
C LYS A 24 -18.29 -14.07 -4.42
N LYS A 25 -18.65 -15.21 -3.84
CA LYS A 25 -17.78 -15.89 -2.90
C LYS A 25 -16.47 -16.32 -3.54
N GLU A 26 -16.53 -16.88 -4.76
CA GLU A 26 -15.32 -17.24 -5.49
C GLU A 26 -14.47 -16.02 -5.78
N ALA A 27 -15.13 -14.93 -6.21
CA ALA A 27 -14.41 -13.69 -6.47
C ALA A 27 -13.74 -13.16 -5.22
N GLY A 28 -14.40 -13.28 -4.07
CA GLY A 28 -13.82 -12.88 -2.79
C GLY A 28 -12.58 -13.66 -2.44
N HIS A 29 -12.58 -14.96 -2.72
CA HIS A 29 -11.39 -15.78 -2.50
C HIS A 29 -10.23 -15.34 -3.37
N ILE A 30 -10.51 -14.95 -4.61
CA ILE A 30 -9.46 -14.46 -5.51
C ILE A 30 -8.90 -13.13 -4.99
N VAL A 31 -9.79 -12.22 -4.56
CA VAL A 31 -9.35 -10.95 -3.99
C VAL A 31 -8.47 -11.17 -2.77
N ASP A 32 -8.90 -12.05 -1.87
CA ASP A 32 -8.13 -12.36 -0.67
C ASP A 32 -6.75 -12.93 -1.02
N ALA A 33 -6.70 -13.80 -2.02
CA ALA A 33 -5.44 -14.39 -2.45
C ALA A 33 -4.49 -13.32 -3.00
N VAL A 34 -5.00 -12.40 -3.80
CA VAL A 34 -4.17 -11.33 -4.36
C VAL A 34 -3.66 -10.41 -3.26
N ILE A 35 -4.54 -9.96 -2.38
CA ILE A 35 -4.15 -9.05 -1.30
C ILE A 35 -3.15 -9.74 -0.38
N GLY A 36 -3.41 -11.00 -0.02
CA GLY A 36 -2.49 -11.76 0.81
C GLY A 36 -1.13 -11.93 0.18
N SER A 37 -1.10 -12.13 -1.15
CA SER A 37 0.16 -12.27 -1.87
C SER A 37 0.93 -10.95 -1.89
N LEU A 38 0.25 -9.83 -2.06
CA LEU A 38 0.88 -8.52 -1.99
C LEU A 38 1.48 -8.30 -0.61
N GLU A 39 0.71 -8.59 0.42
CA GLU A 39 1.17 -8.42 1.79
C GLU A 39 2.38 -9.29 2.07
N ALA A 40 2.32 -10.56 1.71
CA ALA A 40 3.42 -11.48 1.94
C ALA A 40 4.68 -11.03 1.21
N THR A 41 4.55 -10.55 -0.02
CA THR A 41 5.69 -10.07 -0.80
C THR A 41 6.33 -8.86 -0.13
N LEU A 42 5.52 -7.94 0.34
CA LEU A 42 6.04 -6.76 1.02
C LEU A 42 6.71 -7.12 2.35
N LEU A 43 6.08 -8.00 3.13
CA LEU A 43 6.64 -8.43 4.41
C LEU A 43 7.98 -9.13 4.22
N ASN A 44 8.10 -9.97 3.20
CA ASN A 44 9.35 -10.68 2.95
C ASN A 44 10.47 -9.74 2.49
N ASN A 45 10.13 -8.55 2.04
CA ASN A 45 11.11 -7.60 1.51
C ASN A 45 11.22 -6.32 2.33
N LEU A 46 10.65 -6.30 3.53
CA LEU A 46 10.77 -5.11 4.39
C LEU A 46 12.20 -4.82 4.76
N GLY A 47 13.04 -5.84 4.82
CA GLY A 47 14.46 -5.66 5.11
C GLY A 47 15.28 -5.16 3.94
N THR A 48 14.68 -5.08 2.75
CA THR A 48 15.40 -4.68 1.55
C THR A 48 15.10 -3.21 1.27
N ASP A 49 16.06 -2.37 1.60
CA ASP A 49 15.91 -0.94 1.40
C ASP A 49 15.76 -0.63 -0.07
N GLY A 50 14.75 0.17 -0.39
CA GLY A 50 14.48 0.53 -1.77
C GLY A 50 13.68 -0.50 -2.55
N PHE A 51 13.23 -1.57 -1.90
CA PHE A 51 12.41 -2.57 -2.59
C PHE A 51 11.14 -1.93 -3.16
N THR A 52 10.80 -2.30 -4.37
CA THR A 52 9.63 -1.77 -5.06
C THR A 52 8.81 -2.91 -5.64
N LEU A 53 7.51 -2.91 -5.33
CA LEU A 53 6.57 -3.85 -5.92
C LEU A 53 5.68 -3.06 -6.88
N LYS A 54 5.91 -3.26 -8.16
CA LYS A 54 5.22 -2.51 -9.20
C LYS A 54 3.98 -3.24 -9.68
N LEU A 55 2.87 -2.52 -9.77
CA LEU A 55 1.59 -3.06 -10.21
C LEU A 55 1.23 -2.47 -11.58
N GLY A 56 1.90 -2.94 -12.63
CA GLY A 56 1.71 -2.41 -13.97
C GLY A 56 1.91 -0.91 -14.01
N SER A 57 1.05 -0.20 -14.73
CA SER A 57 1.11 1.25 -14.78
C SER A 57 0.23 1.91 -13.73
N PHE A 58 -0.41 1.13 -12.89
CA PHE A 58 -1.34 1.61 -11.87
C PHE A 58 -0.61 2.30 -10.72
N GLY A 59 0.39 1.62 -10.16
CA GLY A 59 1.09 2.14 -9.02
C GLY A 59 2.17 1.20 -8.55
N LYS A 60 2.84 1.58 -7.49
CA LYS A 60 3.86 0.73 -6.89
C LYS A 60 3.90 0.95 -5.40
N PHE A 61 4.30 -0.10 -4.68
CA PHE A 61 4.60 -0.02 -3.25
C PHE A 61 6.10 0.05 -3.10
N SER A 62 6.58 1.00 -2.30
CA SER A 62 8.00 1.16 -2.05
C SER A 62 8.27 1.02 -0.57
N VAL A 63 9.30 0.25 -0.24
CA VAL A 63 9.77 0.12 1.13
C VAL A 63 10.77 1.24 1.38
N ARG A 64 10.54 1.98 2.44
CA ARG A 64 11.44 3.06 2.86
C ARG A 64 11.97 2.78 4.23
N HIS A 65 13.24 3.03 4.39
CA HIS A 65 13.93 2.91 5.65
C HIS A 65 14.18 4.30 6.21
N LYS A 66 13.71 4.52 7.43
CA LYS A 66 14.03 5.75 8.16
C LYS A 66 14.94 5.38 9.31
N PRO A 67 16.23 5.69 9.19
CA PRO A 67 17.17 5.35 10.26
C PRO A 67 16.87 6.12 11.52
N GLY A 68 17.23 5.52 12.64
CA GLY A 68 17.13 6.20 13.92
C GLY A 68 18.10 7.36 13.98
N ILE A 69 17.71 8.40 14.65
CA ILE A 69 18.55 9.57 14.83
C ILE A 69 18.58 9.96 16.29
N LEU A 70 19.63 10.64 16.69
CA LEU A 70 19.75 11.19 18.01
C LEU A 70 19.00 12.51 18.06
N ARG A 71 18.16 12.65 19.08
CA ARG A 71 17.42 13.87 19.30
C ARG A 71 17.69 14.37 20.69
N ARG A 72 17.83 15.67 20.81
CA ARG A 72 17.96 16.33 22.10
C ARG A 72 16.61 16.87 22.52
N ILE A 73 16.20 16.50 23.73
CA ILE A 73 14.95 16.99 24.28
C ILE A 73 15.20 18.37 24.87
N PRO A 74 14.50 19.42 24.38
CA PRO A 74 14.79 20.80 24.82
C PRO A 74 14.63 21.04 26.30
N PHE A 75 13.63 20.42 26.94
CA PHE A 75 13.35 20.71 28.35
C PHE A 75 14.32 20.04 29.30
N THR A 76 14.74 18.84 28.97
CA THR A 76 15.60 18.06 29.89
C THR A 76 17.05 18.06 29.46
N GLY A 77 17.33 18.40 28.22
CA GLY A 77 18.67 18.30 27.67
C GLY A 77 19.12 16.88 27.40
N GLU A 78 18.25 15.91 27.65
CA GLU A 78 18.59 14.52 27.39
C GLU A 78 18.64 14.24 25.91
N THR A 79 19.49 13.28 25.53
CA THR A 79 19.58 12.82 24.16
C THR A 79 18.90 11.47 24.07
N VAL A 80 17.97 11.34 23.14
CA VAL A 80 17.29 10.08 22.88
C VAL A 80 17.54 9.63 21.47
N LEU A 81 17.67 8.31 21.31
CA LEU A 81 17.81 7.69 20.02
C LEU A 81 16.44 7.22 19.55
N THR A 82 15.98 7.75 18.42
CA THR A 82 14.76 7.25 17.81
C THR A 82 15.07 5.93 17.14
N LYS A 83 14.06 5.06 17.07
CA LYS A 83 14.26 3.74 16.47
C LYS A 83 14.25 3.81 14.95
N ASP A 84 14.96 2.91 14.34
CA ASP A 84 14.85 2.69 12.90
C ASP A 84 13.42 2.26 12.58
N ARG A 85 12.90 2.74 11.47
CA ARG A 85 11.59 2.35 11.00
C ARG A 85 11.62 2.00 9.54
N ARG A 86 10.75 1.06 9.18
CA ARG A 86 10.52 0.74 7.79
C ARG A 86 9.06 1.01 7.49
N THR A 87 8.81 1.68 6.39
CA THR A 87 7.46 2.04 5.99
C THR A 87 7.24 1.60 4.56
N VAL A 88 5.98 1.33 4.25
CA VAL A 88 5.57 1.01 2.89
C VAL A 88 4.73 2.17 2.39
N ARG A 89 5.09 2.70 1.24
CA ARG A 89 4.36 3.80 0.62
C ARG A 89 3.83 3.37 -0.73
N PHE A 90 2.61 3.79 -1.03
CA PHE A 90 2.05 3.62 -2.35
C PHE A 90 2.31 4.87 -3.17
N VAL A 91 2.78 4.67 -4.40
CA VAL A 91 3.03 5.76 -5.34
C VAL A 91 2.22 5.45 -6.60
N SER A 92 1.34 6.36 -6.97
CA SER A 92 0.59 6.19 -8.22
C SER A 92 1.52 6.37 -9.42
N LEU A 93 1.26 5.57 -10.44
CA LEU A 93 2.03 5.63 -11.68
C LEU A 93 1.16 6.15 -12.81
N GLY A 94 1.66 6.02 -14.02
CA GLY A 94 1.14 6.67 -15.21
C GLY A 94 -0.37 6.83 -15.30
N SER A 95 -1.10 5.71 -15.37
CA SER A 95 -2.54 5.80 -15.61
C SER A 95 -3.29 6.45 -14.46
N LEU A 96 -2.98 6.07 -13.23
CA LEU A 96 -3.67 6.63 -12.07
C LEU A 96 -3.22 8.07 -11.82
N ARG A 97 -1.91 8.31 -11.91
CA ARG A 97 -1.35 9.63 -11.68
C ARG A 97 -1.86 10.66 -12.67
N GLN A 98 -2.03 10.25 -13.91
CA GLN A 98 -2.55 11.11 -14.95
C GLN A 98 -3.95 11.59 -14.59
N HIS A 99 -4.79 10.71 -14.07
CA HIS A 99 -6.14 11.07 -13.67
C HIS A 99 -6.18 11.93 -12.41
N GLU A 100 -5.23 11.75 -11.51
CA GLU A 100 -5.16 12.59 -10.32
C GLU A 100 -5.01 14.06 -10.66
N ARG A 101 -4.34 14.36 -11.76
CA ARG A 101 -4.10 15.74 -12.16
C ARG A 101 -5.34 16.43 -12.72
N VAL A 102 -6.32 15.65 -13.11
CA VAL A 102 -7.53 16.18 -13.71
C VAL A 102 -8.55 16.59 -12.66
N ILE A 103 -8.41 16.07 -11.45
CA ILE A 103 -9.34 16.36 -10.37
C ILE A 103 -9.05 17.75 -9.83
N VAL A 104 -10.02 18.63 -10.00
CA VAL A 104 -9.90 20.02 -9.57
C VAL A 104 -10.89 20.29 -8.46
N LYS A 105 -10.43 20.96 -7.44
CA LYS A 105 -11.28 21.35 -6.31
C LYS A 105 -11.79 22.76 -6.47
#